data_1ab3e16f297879df3d3e6e22c907abf5
#
_entry.id   1ab3e16f297879df3d3e6e22c907abf5
#
_cell.length_a   1.000
_cell.length_b   1.000
_cell.length_c   1.000
_cell.angle_alpha   90.00
_cell.angle_beta   90.00
_cell.angle_gamma   90.00
#
_symmetry.space_group_name_H-M   'P 1'
#
loop_
_entity.id
_entity.type
_entity.pdbx_description
1 polymer ?
#
loop_
_entity_poly.entity_id
_entity_poly.type
_entity_poly.pdbx_seq_one_letter_code
_entity_poly.pdbx_strand_id
1 'polypeptide(L)'
;MCTEPTPPNLLIHPDRVERFDRGGGVTTLPYVGRWNSETATVTTGQTVFQPGTGLPLHSHNVEESVLVLDGEATAEIDGAFFDLEAGQATWVPAGVPHRFLNRGEGVLRIYWVYGGRDVTRTITATGETFEHLSAHDKGGAPTV
;
A
#
# COMPACT_ATOMS: atom_id res chain seq x y z
N MET A 1 -3.43 -9.24 33.72
CA MET A 1 -2.95 -9.59 32.91
C MET A 1 -3.17 -8.98 31.71
N CYS A 2 -2.46 -8.80 31.11
CA CYS A 2 -2.72 -8.20 29.98
C CYS A 2 -3.38 -9.09 29.09
N THR A 3 -4.13 -8.57 28.29
CA THR A 3 -4.66 -9.34 27.30
C THR A 3 -3.63 -9.57 26.34
N GLU A 4 -3.36 -10.76 26.16
CA GLU A 4 -2.51 -11.13 25.13
C GLU A 4 -3.08 -10.80 23.83
N PRO A 5 -2.28 -10.50 22.85
CA PRO A 5 -2.76 -10.48 21.48
C PRO A 5 -3.40 -11.81 21.26
N THR A 6 -4.66 -11.77 20.95
CA THR A 6 -5.38 -13.00 20.75
C THR A 6 -4.84 -13.67 19.51
N PRO A 7 -4.98 -15.00 19.40
CA PRO A 7 -4.58 -15.70 18.19
C PRO A 7 -5.04 -15.07 16.89
N PRO A 8 -6.22 -14.43 16.83
CA PRO A 8 -6.62 -13.76 15.59
C PRO A 8 -5.63 -12.71 15.12
N ASN A 9 -4.79 -12.17 16.01
CA ASN A 9 -3.79 -11.21 15.59
C ASN A 9 -2.63 -11.86 14.84
N LEU A 10 -2.50 -13.16 14.92
CA LEU A 10 -1.48 -13.89 14.19
C LEU A 10 -1.93 -14.33 12.81
N LEU A 11 -3.23 -14.44 12.62
CA LEU A 11 -3.81 -14.80 11.34
C LEU A 11 -4.65 -13.63 10.84
N ILE A 12 -4.24 -13.04 9.75
CA ILE A 12 -4.96 -11.91 9.15
C ILE A 12 -5.83 -12.46 8.04
N HIS A 13 -7.13 -12.24 8.15
CA HIS A 13 -8.08 -12.70 7.14
C HIS A 13 -8.63 -11.49 6.41
N PRO A 14 -8.51 -11.44 5.08
CA PRO A 14 -8.90 -10.23 4.34
C PRO A 14 -10.37 -9.85 4.53
N ASP A 15 -11.24 -10.80 4.81
CA ASP A 15 -12.66 -10.50 5.01
C ASP A 15 -12.95 -9.88 6.37
N ARG A 16 -11.96 -9.85 7.26
CA ARG A 16 -12.13 -9.36 8.63
C ARG A 16 -11.36 -8.10 8.94
N VAL A 17 -10.58 -7.60 7.97
CA VAL A 17 -9.86 -6.34 8.18
C VAL A 17 -10.75 -5.18 7.78
N GLU A 18 -10.59 -4.05 8.45
CA GLU A 18 -11.32 -2.85 8.13
C GLU A 18 -10.75 -2.27 6.84
N ARG A 19 -11.62 -2.03 5.88
CA ARG A 19 -11.19 -1.49 4.59
C ARG A 19 -11.01 0.01 4.68
N PHE A 20 -9.96 0.49 4.05
CA PHE A 20 -9.67 1.92 3.97
C PHE A 20 -9.90 2.34 2.53
N ASP A 21 -10.97 3.09 2.28
CA ASP A 21 -11.31 3.56 0.95
C ASP A 21 -10.48 4.80 0.64
N ARG A 22 -9.61 4.71 -0.37
CA ARG A 22 -8.77 5.83 -0.77
C ARG A 22 -9.46 6.74 -1.78
N GLY A 23 -10.65 6.36 -2.24
CA GLY A 23 -11.35 7.09 -3.29
C GLY A 23 -10.91 6.65 -4.66
N GLY A 24 -11.67 7.03 -5.68
CA GLY A 24 -11.29 6.80 -7.07
C GLY A 24 -11.18 5.34 -7.49
N GLY A 25 -11.72 4.40 -6.73
CA GLY A 25 -11.64 2.97 -7.08
C GLY A 25 -10.44 2.26 -6.50
N VAL A 26 -9.79 2.84 -5.50
CA VAL A 26 -8.63 2.25 -4.83
C VAL A 26 -8.97 2.00 -3.36
N THR A 27 -8.80 0.76 -2.91
CA THR A 27 -9.13 0.35 -1.54
C THR A 27 -7.93 -0.36 -0.91
N THR A 28 -7.61 0.00 0.31
CA THR A 28 -6.54 -0.64 1.07
C THR A 28 -7.13 -1.52 2.16
N LEU A 29 -6.54 -2.69 2.35
CA LEU A 29 -6.86 -3.61 3.44
C LEU A 29 -5.62 -3.70 4.33
N PRO A 30 -5.61 -2.98 5.46
CA PRO A 30 -4.44 -3.03 6.36
C PRO A 30 -4.34 -4.39 7.03
N TYR A 31 -3.16 -4.98 7.05
CA TYR A 31 -2.95 -6.29 7.65
C TYR A 31 -2.23 -6.19 8.99
N VAL A 32 -0.95 -5.89 8.98
CA VAL A 32 -0.15 -5.82 10.20
C VAL A 32 0.37 -4.41 10.38
N GLY A 33 0.24 -3.88 11.57
CA GLY A 33 0.76 -2.56 11.87
C GLY A 33 0.41 -2.12 13.28
N ARG A 34 0.65 -0.86 13.57
CA ARG A 34 0.41 -0.32 14.91
C ARG A 34 -1.06 -0.37 15.32
N TRP A 35 -1.98 -0.52 14.37
CA TRP A 35 -3.42 -0.60 14.67
C TRP A 35 -3.81 -1.93 15.30
N ASN A 36 -3.00 -2.98 15.16
CA ASN A 36 -3.35 -4.29 15.69
C ASN A 36 -2.20 -5.03 16.35
N SER A 37 -1.04 -4.39 16.48
CA SER A 37 0.11 -5.01 17.14
C SER A 37 0.92 -3.95 17.87
N GLU A 38 1.32 -4.22 19.10
CA GLU A 38 2.16 -3.31 19.87
C GLU A 38 3.63 -3.50 19.60
N THR A 39 4.01 -4.61 18.98
CA THR A 39 5.42 -4.97 18.83
C THR A 39 5.89 -5.12 17.40
N ALA A 40 4.96 -5.14 16.42
CA ALA A 40 5.36 -5.31 15.04
C ALA A 40 6.25 -4.15 14.59
N THR A 41 7.31 -4.48 13.86
CA THR A 41 8.23 -3.49 13.31
C THR A 41 8.10 -3.40 11.79
N VAL A 42 7.11 -4.09 11.24
CA VAL A 42 6.74 -3.98 9.82
C VAL A 42 5.30 -3.52 9.73
N THR A 43 4.96 -2.92 8.60
CA THR A 43 3.58 -2.53 8.30
C THR A 43 3.22 -3.17 6.98
N THR A 44 2.13 -3.93 6.95
CA THR A 44 1.76 -4.67 5.74
C THR A 44 0.28 -4.53 5.43
N GLY A 45 -0.06 -4.79 4.20
CA GLY A 45 -1.44 -4.81 3.78
C GLY A 45 -1.57 -5.10 2.30
N GLN A 46 -2.80 -5.00 1.84
CA GLN A 46 -3.14 -5.20 0.45
C GLN A 46 -3.82 -3.95 -0.09
N THR A 47 -3.57 -3.62 -1.33
CA THR A 47 -4.32 -2.57 -2.01
C THR A 47 -4.92 -3.15 -3.27
N VAL A 48 -6.19 -2.80 -3.51
CA VAL A 48 -6.98 -3.26 -4.64
C VAL A 48 -7.29 -2.07 -5.52
N PHE A 49 -6.94 -2.19 -6.79
CA PHE A 49 -7.13 -1.13 -7.78
C PHE A 49 -8.13 -1.60 -8.82
N GLN A 50 -9.20 -0.86 -9.01
CA GLN A 50 -10.10 -1.10 -10.13
C GLN A 50 -9.39 -0.73 -11.44
N PRO A 51 -9.83 -1.23 -12.59
CA PRO A 51 -9.22 -0.88 -13.87
C PRO A 51 -9.19 0.63 -14.07
N GLY A 52 -8.08 1.14 -14.58
CA GLY A 52 -7.92 2.56 -14.90
C GLY A 52 -7.66 3.45 -13.70
N THR A 53 -7.25 2.88 -12.56
CA THR A 53 -6.99 3.66 -11.35
C THR A 53 -5.54 3.54 -10.92
N GLY A 54 -5.14 4.36 -9.97
CA GLY A 54 -3.79 4.35 -9.42
C GLY A 54 -3.67 5.34 -8.28
N LEU A 55 -2.46 5.53 -7.83
CA LEU A 55 -2.13 6.49 -6.79
C LEU A 55 -1.19 7.54 -7.37
N PRO A 56 -1.17 8.75 -6.81
CA PRO A 56 -0.22 9.76 -7.24
C PRO A 56 1.20 9.37 -6.83
N LEU A 57 2.20 9.97 -7.48
CA LEU A 57 3.59 9.81 -7.07
C LEU A 57 3.73 10.23 -5.62
N HIS A 58 4.37 9.39 -4.84
CA HIS A 58 4.56 9.60 -3.42
C HIS A 58 5.83 8.89 -2.95
N SER A 59 6.23 9.17 -1.74
CA SER A 59 7.36 8.49 -1.11
C SER A 59 7.00 8.19 0.33
N HIS A 60 7.76 7.27 0.91
CA HIS A 60 7.60 6.92 2.33
C HIS A 60 8.92 7.16 3.06
N ASN A 61 8.82 7.32 4.36
CA ASN A 61 9.99 7.46 5.22
C ASN A 61 10.72 6.14 5.46
N VAL A 62 10.20 5.04 4.92
CA VAL A 62 10.75 3.69 5.07
C VAL A 62 10.80 3.02 3.69
N GLU A 63 11.57 1.94 3.58
CA GLU A 63 11.59 1.15 2.36
C GLU A 63 10.29 0.36 2.21
N GLU A 64 9.99 -0.03 0.99
CA GLU A 64 8.78 -0.78 0.67
C GLU A 64 9.08 -1.89 -0.31
N SER A 65 8.50 -3.06 -0.07
CA SER A 65 8.46 -4.12 -1.07
C SER A 65 7.01 -4.37 -1.45
N VAL A 66 6.75 -4.52 -2.74
CA VAL A 66 5.39 -4.76 -3.25
C VAL A 66 5.41 -6.00 -4.12
N LEU A 67 4.49 -6.92 -3.82
CA LEU A 67 4.28 -8.14 -4.60
C LEU A 67 2.94 -8.01 -5.33
N VAL A 68 2.93 -8.26 -6.62
CA VAL A 68 1.66 -8.33 -7.36
C VAL A 68 1.02 -9.68 -7.07
N LEU A 69 -0.18 -9.64 -6.49
CA LEU A 69 -0.93 -10.86 -6.17
C LEU A 69 -1.79 -11.31 -7.33
N ASP A 70 -2.40 -10.34 -8.02
CA ASP A 70 -3.37 -10.65 -9.06
C ASP A 70 -3.45 -9.45 -10.01
N GLY A 71 -3.60 -9.71 -11.28
CA GLY A 71 -3.69 -8.66 -12.28
C GLY A 71 -2.33 -8.22 -12.80
N GLU A 72 -2.32 -7.05 -13.42
CA GLU A 72 -1.12 -6.48 -14.03
C GLU A 72 -0.93 -5.06 -13.51
N ALA A 73 0.29 -4.72 -13.14
CA ALA A 73 0.62 -3.41 -12.61
C ALA A 73 1.63 -2.71 -13.50
N THR A 74 1.53 -1.38 -13.56
CA THR A 74 2.61 -0.54 -14.04
C THR A 74 3.16 0.20 -12.84
N ALA A 75 4.45 0.04 -12.56
CA ALA A 75 5.10 0.75 -11.46
C ALA A 75 5.98 1.85 -12.04
N GLU A 76 5.87 3.03 -11.46
CA GLU A 76 6.81 4.12 -11.73
C GLU A 76 7.65 4.30 -10.48
N ILE A 77 8.97 4.11 -10.60
CA ILE A 77 9.90 4.18 -9.48
C ILE A 77 11.09 5.02 -9.91
N ASP A 78 11.29 6.15 -9.24
CA ASP A 78 12.41 7.06 -9.52
C ASP A 78 12.50 7.42 -11.01
N GLY A 79 11.35 7.63 -11.63
CA GLY A 79 11.27 8.02 -13.04
C GLY A 79 11.31 6.88 -14.03
N ALA A 80 11.54 5.65 -13.60
CA ALA A 80 11.56 4.48 -14.49
C ALA A 80 10.23 3.73 -14.40
N PHE A 81 9.78 3.18 -15.52
CA PHE A 81 8.52 2.44 -15.59
C PHE A 81 8.79 0.96 -15.77
N PHE A 82 8.05 0.15 -15.04
CA PHE A 82 8.12 -1.29 -15.08
C PHE A 82 6.73 -1.89 -15.18
N ASP A 83 6.55 -2.85 -16.07
CA ASP A 83 5.30 -3.62 -16.11
C ASP A 83 5.50 -4.91 -15.34
N LEU A 84 4.55 -5.22 -14.47
CA LEU A 84 4.64 -6.37 -13.57
C LEU A 84 3.37 -7.21 -13.70
N GLU A 85 3.56 -8.52 -13.57
CA GLU A 85 2.44 -9.45 -13.50
C GLU A 85 2.49 -10.19 -12.16
N ALA A 86 1.46 -10.96 -11.89
CA ALA A 86 1.33 -11.70 -10.64
C ALA A 86 2.59 -12.52 -10.35
N GLY A 87 3.06 -12.46 -9.12
CA GLY A 87 4.26 -13.14 -8.67
C GLY A 87 5.52 -12.31 -8.75
N GLN A 88 5.48 -11.16 -9.43
CA GLN A 88 6.64 -10.26 -9.52
C GLN A 88 6.57 -9.20 -8.44
N ALA A 89 7.72 -8.72 -8.02
CA ALA A 89 7.82 -7.78 -6.91
C ALA A 89 8.77 -6.64 -7.22
N THR A 90 8.58 -5.54 -6.48
CA THR A 90 9.48 -4.39 -6.53
C THR A 90 10.07 -4.15 -5.14
N TRP A 91 11.16 -3.41 -5.13
CA TRP A 91 11.73 -2.86 -3.90
C TRP A 91 11.99 -1.38 -4.13
N VAL A 92 11.50 -0.55 -3.20
CA VAL A 92 11.62 0.89 -3.29
C VAL A 92 12.34 1.38 -2.03
N PRO A 93 13.49 2.03 -2.16
CA PRO A 93 14.18 2.59 -0.99
C PRO A 93 13.37 3.71 -0.35
N ALA A 94 13.64 3.98 0.93
CA ALA A 94 13.03 5.09 1.63
C ALA A 94 13.30 6.39 0.87
N GLY A 95 12.27 7.24 0.79
CA GLY A 95 12.38 8.56 0.19
C GLY A 95 12.29 8.61 -1.32
N VAL A 96 12.23 7.47 -1.99
CA VAL A 96 12.19 7.41 -3.47
C VAL A 96 10.75 7.56 -3.96
N PRO A 97 10.47 8.53 -4.83
CA PRO A 97 9.12 8.68 -5.39
C PRO A 97 8.71 7.49 -6.23
N HIS A 98 7.49 7.04 -6.04
CA HIS A 98 6.98 5.88 -6.77
C HIS A 98 5.45 5.89 -6.77
N ARG A 99 4.87 5.05 -7.62
CA ARG A 99 3.43 4.78 -7.65
C ARG A 99 3.16 3.49 -8.42
N PHE A 100 1.97 2.94 -8.19
CA PHE A 100 1.46 1.80 -8.94
C PHE A 100 0.18 2.20 -9.64
N LEU A 101 0.04 1.77 -10.89
CA LEU A 101 -1.08 2.09 -11.75
C LEU A 101 -1.68 0.79 -12.27
N ASN A 102 -3.00 0.74 -12.36
CA ASN A 102 -3.70 -0.34 -13.02
C ASN A 102 -4.16 0.14 -14.38
N ARG A 103 -3.39 -0.15 -15.40
CA ARG A 103 -3.72 0.18 -16.79
C ARG A 103 -4.38 -0.98 -17.52
N GLY A 104 -4.57 -2.12 -16.84
CA GLY A 104 -5.18 -3.29 -17.41
C GLY A 104 -6.70 -3.22 -17.36
N GLU A 105 -7.34 -4.32 -17.79
CA GLU A 105 -8.79 -4.41 -17.85
C GLU A 105 -9.37 -5.16 -16.66
N GLY A 106 -8.53 -5.82 -15.88
CA GLY A 106 -8.96 -6.53 -14.68
C GLY A 106 -8.57 -5.80 -13.41
N VAL A 107 -8.98 -6.35 -12.28
CA VAL A 107 -8.63 -5.82 -10.97
C VAL A 107 -7.17 -6.14 -10.67
N LEU A 108 -6.46 -5.17 -10.12
CA LEU A 108 -5.09 -5.34 -9.65
C LEU A 108 -5.08 -5.46 -8.13
N ARG A 109 -4.36 -6.45 -7.61
CA ARG A 109 -4.16 -6.61 -6.18
C ARG A 109 -2.67 -6.67 -5.91
N ILE A 110 -2.22 -5.85 -4.97
CA ILE A 110 -0.82 -5.85 -4.55
C ILE A 110 -0.74 -6.08 -3.04
N TYR A 111 0.33 -6.71 -2.61
CA TYR A 111 0.66 -6.86 -1.19
C TYR A 111 1.88 -6.03 -0.91
N TRP A 112 1.79 -5.10 0.02
CA TRP A 112 2.89 -4.19 0.34
C TRP A 112 3.41 -4.44 1.75
N VAL A 113 4.72 -4.27 1.90
CA VAL A 113 5.42 -4.41 3.16
C VAL A 113 6.30 -3.19 3.32
N TYR A 114 6.09 -2.44 4.38
CA TYR A 114 6.94 -1.31 4.76
C TYR A 114 7.87 -1.74 5.88
N GLY A 115 9.13 -1.33 5.81
CA GLY A 115 10.14 -1.67 6.79
C GLY A 115 10.13 -0.73 7.98
N GLY A 116 8.97 -0.52 8.58
CA GLY A 116 8.85 0.34 9.74
C GLY A 116 7.46 0.30 10.33
N ARG A 117 7.34 0.84 11.53
CA ARG A 117 6.07 0.91 12.25
C ARG A 117 5.37 2.25 12.05
N ASP A 118 6.13 3.34 12.08
CA ASP A 118 5.57 4.69 11.97
C ASP A 118 5.82 5.18 10.55
N VAL A 119 4.92 4.82 9.66
CA VAL A 119 5.05 5.08 8.24
C VAL A 119 4.35 6.38 7.88
N THR A 120 5.02 7.20 7.08
CA THR A 120 4.43 8.41 6.51
C THR A 120 4.40 8.31 5.00
N ARG A 121 3.58 9.14 4.39
CA ARG A 121 3.44 9.21 2.94
C ARG A 121 3.52 10.67 2.53
N THR A 122 4.44 10.98 1.64
CA THR A 122 4.63 12.33 1.14
C THR A 122 4.22 12.37 -0.34
N ILE A 123 3.31 13.26 -0.68
CA ILE A 123 2.86 13.44 -2.06
C ILE A 123 3.91 14.26 -2.78
N THR A 124 4.47 13.70 -3.84
CA THR A 124 5.59 14.32 -4.54
C THR A 124 5.24 15.70 -5.13
N ALA A 125 4.05 15.83 -5.72
CA ALA A 125 3.67 17.07 -6.39
C ALA A 125 3.48 18.24 -5.41
N THR A 126 3.05 17.98 -4.18
CA THR A 126 2.71 19.04 -3.21
C THR A 126 3.69 19.13 -2.06
N GLY A 127 4.41 18.06 -1.78
CA GLY A 127 5.27 17.97 -0.60
C GLY A 127 4.51 17.73 0.69
N GLU A 128 3.19 17.54 0.62
CA GLU A 128 2.41 17.26 1.82
C GLU A 128 2.71 15.87 2.34
N THR A 129 2.84 15.76 3.65
CA THR A 129 3.13 14.49 4.31
C THR A 129 1.97 14.14 5.23
N PHE A 130 1.51 12.90 5.12
CA PHE A 130 0.45 12.36 5.94
C PHE A 130 0.95 11.12 6.67
N GLU A 131 0.41 10.91 7.85
CA GLU A 131 0.59 9.63 8.51
C GLU A 131 -0.16 8.57 7.72
N HIS A 132 0.49 7.45 7.47
CA HIS A 132 -0.07 6.37 6.66
C HIS A 132 -1.40 5.90 7.24
N LEU A 133 -2.40 5.81 6.38
CA LEU A 133 -3.77 5.43 6.72
C LEU A 133 -4.49 6.40 7.66
N SER A 134 -4.01 7.63 7.77
CA SER A 134 -4.76 8.67 8.46
C SER A 134 -5.96 9.08 7.61
N ALA A 135 -6.88 9.83 8.22
CA ALA A 135 -8.10 10.25 7.52
C ALA A 135 -7.82 11.05 6.26
N HIS A 136 -6.65 11.70 6.19
CA HIS A 136 -6.26 12.52 5.05
C HIS A 136 -5.39 11.78 4.03
N ASP A 137 -5.01 10.53 4.31
CA ASP A 137 -4.14 9.75 3.44
C ASP A 137 -4.98 8.99 2.41
N LYS A 138 -5.58 9.74 1.50
CA LYS A 138 -6.40 9.16 0.43
C LYS A 138 -5.57 8.97 -0.84
N GLY A 139 -5.87 9.64 -1.88
CA GLY A 139 -5.05 9.66 -3.09
C GLY A 139 -5.50 8.75 -4.21
N GLY A 140 -6.49 7.89 -3.98
CA GLY A 140 -7.02 7.07 -5.05
C GLY A 140 -7.76 7.93 -6.06
N ALA A 141 -7.44 7.77 -7.35
CA ALA A 141 -8.07 8.53 -8.41
C ALA A 141 -7.83 7.85 -9.75
N PRO A 142 -8.64 8.15 -10.75
CA PRO A 142 -8.33 7.71 -12.10
C PRO A 142 -7.05 8.41 -12.55
N THR A 143 -6.09 7.63 -13.03
CA THR A 143 -4.81 8.18 -13.47
C THR A 143 -4.47 7.81 -14.90
N VAL A 144 -5.31 7.01 -15.53
CA VAL A 144 -5.06 6.51 -16.88
C VAL A 144 -6.32 6.53 -17.69
#